data_31d5a1ad12ee40ddf626256137892386
#
_entry.id   31d5a1ad12ee40ddf626256137892386
#
_cell.length_a   1.000
_cell.length_b   1.000
_cell.length_c   1.000
_cell.angle_alpha   90.00
_cell.angle_beta   90.00
_cell.angle_gamma   90.00
#
_symmetry.space_group_name_H-M   'P 1'
#
loop_
_entity.id
_entity.type
_entity.pdbx_description
1 polymer ?
#
loop_
_entity_poly.entity_id
_entity_poly.type
_entity_poly.pdbx_seq_one_letter_code
_entity_poly.pdbx_strand_id
1 'polypeptide(L)'
;MRTTATFLACLLACAGMAHGYPVGPAASLEMLTLEADIIFKGTAVSSGPAQDDWFKPYHGFVIRETQFKVISIIKGKKLGDKLMFRHYDGDPQQPYGRMFEPQHYHFEPGRTYVVFAAKGGPAGIFRQLWMYHKTKADQGVLLCVGDKPVNGKTVEEVLWSELVAMLASARADDIVYAIGQLDQMSADQGRWDGVSDFDRKDVLAAVQRLLASREPKIAQAAITLVGSHNPYMSDERTLHWLAAVGSAKAPGIGAMDPKMKNLGGELYWKNLVTLADGKAPDETRAMAIRALGLAREPSLKKPIERWLADSSPAIRASVVLLLADFPGPEACRHLTALAGDGAPEVRRCVAHAIGFGQQAKLADVLAKLLADKEFKARQAAAMSLLSFSPKDEAIAAIFRANLENEEFKPLFLVALAREKPAEYLDALATAVEKKTEPREFWGGQIPAFTAWEILFRYLQAQSAEDLRSGKYDRYLDAMEKVGNYSSSEPRDIYAFYLQRGMTERAGKFRQEAKKAVSYDLDYFFKQVDENPLAYKRE
;
A
#
# COMPACT_ATOMS: atom_id res chain seq x y z
N MET A 1 -19.48 3.04 -36.14
CA MET A 1 -20.40 3.77 -35.22
C MET A 1 -21.34 2.88 -34.38
N ARG A 2 -21.47 1.56 -34.62
CA ARG A 2 -22.29 0.66 -33.77
C ARG A 2 -21.54 0.05 -32.59
N THR A 3 -20.23 -0.07 -32.65
CA THR A 3 -19.39 -0.65 -31.60
C THR A 3 -19.17 0.28 -30.40
N THR A 4 -19.15 1.59 -30.58
CA THR A 4 -18.97 2.59 -29.51
C THR A 4 -20.22 2.76 -28.63
N ALA A 5 -21.41 2.59 -29.22
CA ALA A 5 -22.66 2.69 -28.46
C ALA A 5 -22.89 1.49 -27.52
N THR A 6 -22.42 0.30 -27.92
CA THR A 6 -22.54 -0.91 -27.09
C THR A 6 -21.59 -0.86 -25.90
N PHE A 7 -20.40 -0.28 -26.06
CA PHE A 7 -19.43 -0.11 -24.98
C PHE A 7 -19.90 0.90 -23.93
N LEU A 8 -20.53 1.98 -24.37
CA LEU A 8 -21.11 2.99 -23.47
C LEU A 8 -22.35 2.45 -22.71
N ALA A 9 -23.16 1.61 -23.36
CA ALA A 9 -24.31 0.97 -22.74
C ALA A 9 -23.88 -0.09 -21.69
N CYS A 10 -22.81 -0.84 -21.93
CA CYS A 10 -22.24 -1.75 -20.94
C CYS A 10 -21.63 -1.00 -19.75
N LEU A 11 -20.95 0.14 -19.95
CA LEU A 11 -20.44 0.98 -18.86
C LEU A 11 -21.57 1.57 -18.01
N LEU A 12 -22.68 2.00 -18.62
CA LEU A 12 -23.85 2.51 -17.91
C LEU A 12 -24.66 1.39 -17.20
N ALA A 13 -24.71 0.19 -17.75
CA ALA A 13 -25.36 -0.97 -17.11
C ALA A 13 -24.52 -1.49 -15.91
N CYS A 14 -23.18 -1.44 -15.98
CA CYS A 14 -22.31 -1.76 -14.85
C CYS A 14 -22.41 -0.71 -13.73
N ALA A 15 -22.66 0.54 -14.04
CA ALA A 15 -22.87 1.60 -13.05
C ALA A 15 -24.21 1.48 -12.30
N GLY A 16 -25.21 0.77 -12.88
CA GLY A 16 -26.54 0.63 -12.29
C GLY A 16 -26.73 -0.58 -11.36
N MET A 17 -25.78 -1.53 -11.30
CA MET A 17 -25.89 -2.75 -10.49
C MET A 17 -24.87 -2.92 -9.38
N ALA A 18 -23.94 -1.98 -9.24
CA ALA A 18 -23.07 -1.93 -8.08
C ALA A 18 -23.77 -1.18 -6.94
N HIS A 19 -24.56 -1.89 -6.14
CA HIS A 19 -24.75 -1.52 -4.74
C HIS A 19 -23.45 -1.80 -3.95
N GLY A 20 -22.32 -1.87 -4.66
CA GLY A 20 -20.98 -1.78 -4.12
C GLY A 20 -20.74 -0.31 -3.81
N TYR A 21 -20.27 -0.06 -2.61
CA TYR A 21 -19.87 1.23 -2.07
C TYR A 21 -19.11 2.06 -3.11
N PRO A 22 -19.41 3.35 -3.28
CA PRO A 22 -18.72 4.20 -4.22
C PRO A 22 -17.27 4.40 -3.77
N VAL A 23 -16.39 3.50 -4.16
CA VAL A 23 -14.94 3.68 -4.06
C VAL A 23 -14.53 4.40 -5.33
N GLY A 24 -14.79 5.70 -5.38
CA GLY A 24 -14.24 6.56 -6.41
C GLY A 24 -12.74 6.78 -6.21
N PRO A 25 -11.99 7.18 -7.24
CA PRO A 25 -10.63 7.66 -7.07
C PRO A 25 -10.61 8.83 -6.08
N ALA A 26 -9.47 9.04 -5.41
CA ALA A 26 -9.26 10.21 -4.59
C ALA A 26 -9.56 11.48 -5.42
N ALA A 27 -10.18 12.48 -4.80
CA ALA A 27 -10.50 13.71 -5.51
C ALA A 27 -9.21 14.43 -5.91
N SER A 28 -9.05 14.72 -7.19
CA SER A 28 -7.93 15.51 -7.68
C SER A 28 -8.09 16.98 -7.25
N LEU A 29 -7.00 17.74 -7.25
CA LEU A 29 -7.03 19.19 -7.01
C LEU A 29 -7.96 19.90 -8.02
N GLU A 30 -8.00 19.41 -9.25
CA GLU A 30 -8.90 19.91 -10.28
C GLU A 30 -10.37 19.70 -9.90
N MET A 31 -10.75 18.50 -9.44
CA MET A 31 -12.11 18.21 -8.97
C MET A 31 -12.46 19.08 -7.77
N LEU A 32 -11.59 19.19 -6.76
CA LEU A 32 -11.80 20.07 -5.61
C LEU A 32 -12.01 21.53 -6.05
N THR A 33 -11.18 21.97 -7.00
CA THR A 33 -11.26 23.33 -7.53
C THR A 33 -12.55 23.53 -8.32
N LEU A 34 -13.00 22.56 -9.11
CA LEU A 34 -14.25 22.65 -9.88
C LEU A 34 -15.47 22.70 -8.96
N GLU A 35 -15.55 21.83 -7.97
CA GLU A 35 -16.71 21.72 -7.05
C GLU A 35 -16.83 22.88 -6.05
N ALA A 36 -15.72 23.53 -5.69
CA ALA A 36 -15.75 24.66 -4.80
C ALA A 36 -16.37 25.90 -5.47
N ASP A 37 -17.40 26.49 -4.87
CA ASP A 37 -17.94 27.80 -5.27
C ASP A 37 -17.04 28.96 -4.84
N ILE A 38 -16.30 28.75 -3.74
CA ILE A 38 -15.32 29.69 -3.21
C ILE A 38 -14.11 28.93 -2.65
N ILE A 39 -12.92 29.45 -2.93
CA ILE A 39 -11.68 29.03 -2.27
C ILE A 39 -11.07 30.28 -1.66
N PHE A 40 -10.80 30.23 -0.37
CA PHE A 40 -10.29 31.39 0.35
C PHE A 40 -9.22 31.02 1.36
N LYS A 41 -8.33 31.96 1.66
CA LYS A 41 -7.44 31.93 2.81
C LYS A 41 -8.05 32.77 3.91
N GLY A 42 -8.16 32.21 5.13
CA GLY A 42 -8.75 32.91 6.26
C GLY A 42 -8.25 32.37 7.58
N THR A 43 -8.28 33.24 8.61
CA THR A 43 -7.98 32.86 9.99
C THR A 43 -9.27 32.48 10.70
N ALA A 44 -9.31 31.31 11.32
CA ALA A 44 -10.41 30.87 12.15
C ALA A 44 -10.52 31.80 13.38
N VAL A 45 -11.68 32.42 13.58
CA VAL A 45 -11.95 33.31 14.70
C VAL A 45 -12.62 32.55 15.84
N SER A 46 -13.59 31.74 15.50
CA SER A 46 -14.31 30.89 16.44
C SER A 46 -14.81 29.64 15.75
N SER A 47 -14.92 28.53 16.49
CA SER A 47 -15.55 27.29 16.04
C SER A 47 -16.44 26.77 17.15
N GLY A 48 -17.71 26.48 16.84
CA GLY A 48 -18.68 26.00 17.80
C GLY A 48 -19.66 25.00 17.21
N PRO A 49 -20.41 24.27 18.07
CA PRO A 49 -21.45 23.36 17.59
C PRO A 49 -22.55 24.15 16.87
N ALA A 50 -23.13 23.51 15.86
CA ALA A 50 -24.24 24.07 15.11
C ALA A 50 -25.31 23.00 14.85
N GLN A 51 -26.56 23.46 14.71
CA GLN A 51 -27.69 22.60 14.37
C GLN A 51 -28.52 23.31 13.30
N ASP A 52 -28.67 22.65 12.17
CA ASP A 52 -29.44 23.16 11.04
C ASP A 52 -30.16 22.02 10.33
N ASP A 53 -31.37 22.29 9.84
CA ASP A 53 -32.14 21.30 9.06
C ASP A 53 -31.53 21.00 7.69
N TRP A 54 -30.73 21.91 7.15
CA TRP A 54 -30.13 21.79 5.82
C TRP A 54 -28.79 21.08 5.78
N PHE A 55 -28.02 21.06 6.91
CA PHE A 55 -26.75 20.32 7.01
C PHE A 55 -27.00 19.06 7.85
N LYS A 56 -27.15 17.93 7.16
CA LYS A 56 -27.62 16.69 7.79
C LYS A 56 -26.60 16.14 8.79
N PRO A 57 -27.04 15.71 9.98
CA PRO A 57 -26.17 15.02 10.91
C PRO A 57 -25.66 13.69 10.33
N TYR A 58 -24.45 13.33 10.69
CA TYR A 58 -23.84 12.06 10.32
C TYR A 58 -23.31 11.35 11.58
N HIS A 59 -23.58 10.04 11.69
CA HIS A 59 -23.24 9.29 12.90
C HIS A 59 -21.71 9.31 13.15
N GLY A 60 -21.32 9.65 14.39
CA GLY A 60 -19.92 9.75 14.79
C GLY A 60 -19.28 11.12 14.51
N PHE A 61 -20.08 12.11 14.05
CA PHE A 61 -19.61 13.45 13.76
C PHE A 61 -20.50 14.50 14.42
N VAL A 62 -19.88 15.58 14.86
CA VAL A 62 -20.57 16.78 15.30
C VAL A 62 -20.56 17.83 14.19
N ILE A 63 -21.71 18.46 13.98
CA ILE A 63 -21.80 19.59 13.06
C ILE A 63 -21.24 20.83 13.76
N ARG A 64 -20.31 21.51 13.11
CA ARG A 64 -19.73 22.77 13.59
C ARG A 64 -19.90 23.90 12.61
N GLU A 65 -19.88 25.09 13.13
CA GLU A 65 -19.75 26.32 12.39
C GLU A 65 -18.47 27.03 12.80
N THR A 66 -17.64 27.34 11.82
CA THR A 66 -16.41 28.09 12.01
C THR A 66 -16.53 29.46 11.32
N GLN A 67 -16.30 30.54 12.07
CA GLN A 67 -16.19 31.89 11.54
C GLN A 67 -14.75 32.14 11.11
N PHE A 68 -14.56 32.55 9.88
CA PHE A 68 -13.25 32.95 9.34
C PHE A 68 -13.20 34.46 9.12
N LYS A 69 -12.06 35.07 9.49
CA LYS A 69 -11.64 36.37 8.98
C LYS A 69 -10.92 36.12 7.64
N VAL A 70 -11.52 36.61 6.56
CA VAL A 70 -11.00 36.36 5.20
C VAL A 70 -9.78 37.24 4.93
N ILE A 71 -8.70 36.62 4.50
CA ILE A 71 -7.42 37.26 4.12
C ILE A 71 -7.38 37.46 2.60
N SER A 72 -7.64 36.37 1.85
CA SER A 72 -7.60 36.37 0.39
C SER A 72 -8.67 35.47 -0.18
N ILE A 73 -9.22 35.85 -1.33
CA ILE A 73 -10.06 34.99 -2.17
C ILE A 73 -9.19 34.47 -3.31
N ILE A 74 -9.15 33.15 -3.44
CA ILE A 74 -8.39 32.43 -4.46
C ILE A 74 -9.29 32.10 -5.65
N LYS A 75 -10.55 31.68 -5.36
CA LYS A 75 -11.61 31.44 -6.36
C LYS A 75 -12.93 32.01 -5.84
N GLY A 76 -13.76 32.53 -6.73
CA GLY A 76 -15.09 33.05 -6.40
C GLY A 76 -15.12 34.55 -6.13
N LYS A 77 -16.26 35.06 -5.62
CA LYS A 77 -16.45 36.48 -5.35
C LYS A 77 -16.28 36.78 -3.84
N LYS A 78 -15.63 37.89 -3.52
CA LYS A 78 -15.54 38.37 -2.12
C LYS A 78 -16.94 38.78 -1.63
N LEU A 79 -17.37 38.17 -0.51
CA LEU A 79 -18.69 38.39 0.09
C LEU A 79 -18.61 39.18 1.42
N GLY A 80 -17.44 39.72 1.74
CA GLY A 80 -17.18 40.45 2.98
C GLY A 80 -15.83 40.00 3.59
N ASP A 81 -15.56 40.55 4.79
CA ASP A 81 -14.33 40.25 5.55
C ASP A 81 -14.50 39.06 6.50
N LYS A 82 -15.72 38.58 6.66
CA LYS A 82 -16.03 37.38 7.46
C LYS A 82 -16.81 36.38 6.63
N LEU A 83 -16.57 35.10 6.87
CA LEU A 83 -17.25 34.01 6.22
C LEU A 83 -17.58 32.92 7.25
N MET A 84 -18.80 32.40 7.19
CA MET A 84 -19.25 31.28 8.03
C MET A 84 -19.13 29.97 7.25
N PHE A 85 -18.52 28.96 7.86
CA PHE A 85 -18.27 27.67 7.24
C PHE A 85 -18.83 26.53 8.07
N ARG A 86 -19.74 25.77 7.47
CA ARG A 86 -20.36 24.60 8.07
C ARG A 86 -19.60 23.32 7.70
N HIS A 87 -19.24 22.53 8.71
CA HIS A 87 -18.44 21.32 8.52
C HIS A 87 -18.72 20.27 9.59
N TYR A 88 -18.26 19.06 9.32
CA TYR A 88 -18.17 18.03 10.33
C TYR A 88 -16.84 18.16 11.10
N ASP A 89 -16.89 17.85 12.39
CA ASP A 89 -15.73 17.57 13.23
C ASP A 89 -15.93 16.22 13.91
N GLY A 90 -14.87 15.60 14.37
CA GLY A 90 -14.96 14.33 15.07
C GLY A 90 -15.71 14.41 16.39
N ASP A 91 -16.54 13.41 16.68
CA ASP A 91 -17.11 13.26 18.00
C ASP A 91 -16.12 12.50 18.90
N PRO A 92 -15.48 13.15 19.89
CA PRO A 92 -14.52 12.48 20.77
C PRO A 92 -15.15 11.36 21.62
N GLN A 93 -16.47 11.30 21.71
CA GLN A 93 -17.20 10.28 22.48
C GLN A 93 -17.58 9.06 21.64
N GLN A 94 -17.45 9.13 20.33
CA GLN A 94 -17.79 8.04 19.42
C GLN A 94 -16.59 7.70 18.53
N PRO A 95 -15.87 6.60 18.81
CA PRO A 95 -14.70 6.22 18.02
C PRO A 95 -15.08 5.91 16.57
N TYR A 96 -14.33 6.47 15.65
CA TYR A 96 -14.43 6.23 14.22
C TYR A 96 -14.11 4.77 13.88
N GLY A 97 -14.79 4.22 12.92
CA GLY A 97 -14.54 2.84 12.52
C GLY A 97 -15.25 2.41 11.26
N ARG A 98 -15.83 3.33 10.49
CA ARG A 98 -16.55 2.98 9.27
C ARG A 98 -15.75 3.34 8.01
N MET A 99 -15.84 2.49 7.02
CA MET A 99 -15.06 2.54 5.77
C MET A 99 -15.42 3.74 4.86
N PHE A 100 -16.48 4.51 5.19
CA PHE A 100 -17.04 5.60 4.39
C PHE A 100 -17.49 6.75 5.31
N GLU A 101 -16.55 7.60 5.64
CA GLU A 101 -16.80 8.76 6.52
C GLU A 101 -16.72 10.04 5.70
N PRO A 102 -17.59 11.04 5.98
CA PRO A 102 -17.41 12.34 5.39
C PRO A 102 -16.07 12.95 5.83
N GLN A 103 -15.51 13.82 5.02
CA GLN A 103 -14.37 14.62 5.47
C GLN A 103 -14.77 15.39 6.72
N HIS A 104 -13.86 15.50 7.67
CA HIS A 104 -14.08 16.26 8.90
C HIS A 104 -12.85 17.13 9.19
N TYR A 105 -13.10 18.27 9.81
CA TYR A 105 -12.07 19.28 10.02
C TYR A 105 -12.13 19.79 11.44
N HIS A 106 -10.97 19.91 12.06
CA HIS A 106 -10.80 20.59 13.32
C HIS A 106 -10.12 21.94 13.10
N PHE A 107 -10.83 23.04 13.31
CA PHE A 107 -10.29 24.39 13.16
C PHE A 107 -9.95 24.99 14.53
N GLU A 108 -8.68 25.30 14.72
CA GLU A 108 -8.19 25.97 15.91
C GLU A 108 -8.35 27.50 15.76
N PRO A 109 -9.02 28.19 16.68
CA PRO A 109 -9.07 29.65 16.67
C PRO A 109 -7.67 30.28 16.65
N GLY A 110 -7.50 31.30 15.83
CA GLY A 110 -6.21 31.97 15.62
C GLY A 110 -5.32 31.32 14.55
N ARG A 111 -5.65 30.12 14.06
CA ARG A 111 -4.91 29.46 12.96
C ARG A 111 -5.50 29.87 11.60
N THR A 112 -4.65 29.86 10.60
CA THR A 112 -5.00 30.24 9.22
C THR A 112 -5.05 29.03 8.32
N TYR A 113 -6.02 29.01 7.41
CA TYR A 113 -6.28 27.89 6.51
C TYR A 113 -6.62 28.39 5.11
N VAL A 114 -6.31 27.59 4.09
CA VAL A 114 -6.97 27.64 2.79
C VAL A 114 -8.14 26.66 2.85
N VAL A 115 -9.34 27.12 2.49
CA VAL A 115 -10.57 26.33 2.58
C VAL A 115 -11.28 26.31 1.23
N PHE A 116 -11.64 25.11 0.79
CA PHE A 116 -12.49 24.85 -0.37
C PHE A 116 -13.92 24.69 0.12
N ALA A 117 -14.81 25.55 -0.32
CA ALA A 117 -16.16 25.59 0.19
C ALA A 117 -17.22 25.69 -0.92
N ALA A 118 -18.34 25.00 -0.72
CA ALA A 118 -19.51 25.07 -1.58
C ALA A 118 -20.60 25.95 -0.96
N LYS A 119 -21.42 26.53 -1.81
CA LYS A 119 -22.67 27.15 -1.37
C LYS A 119 -23.61 26.09 -0.84
N GLY A 120 -24.35 26.41 0.21
CA GLY A 120 -25.35 25.49 0.75
C GLY A 120 -25.88 26.00 2.05
N GLY A 121 -27.15 26.36 2.09
CA GLY A 121 -27.79 26.96 3.26
C GLY A 121 -28.10 28.44 3.10
N PRO A 122 -28.41 29.12 4.20
CA PRO A 122 -28.75 30.56 4.21
C PRO A 122 -27.65 31.44 3.61
N ALA A 123 -28.03 32.60 3.10
CA ALA A 123 -27.08 33.53 2.49
C ALA A 123 -25.91 33.87 3.44
N GLY A 124 -24.69 33.73 2.95
CA GLY A 124 -23.45 33.99 3.70
C GLY A 124 -22.86 32.78 4.44
N ILE A 125 -23.55 31.64 4.45
CA ILE A 125 -23.00 30.39 5.00
C ILE A 125 -22.56 29.49 3.87
N PHE A 126 -21.31 29.02 3.95
CA PHE A 126 -20.74 28.02 3.08
C PHE A 126 -20.60 26.69 3.81
N ARG A 127 -20.48 25.59 3.07
CA ARG A 127 -20.29 24.26 3.64
C ARG A 127 -19.08 23.58 3.04
N GLN A 128 -18.59 22.55 3.74
CA GLN A 128 -17.58 21.66 3.19
C GLN A 128 -18.06 20.99 1.90
N LEU A 129 -17.12 20.58 1.05
CA LEU A 129 -17.40 19.75 -0.10
C LEU A 129 -17.89 18.39 0.35
N TRP A 130 -18.90 17.84 -0.34
CA TRP A 130 -19.42 16.50 -0.09
C TRP A 130 -18.53 15.49 -0.78
N MET A 131 -17.47 15.07 -0.11
CA MET A 131 -16.56 14.05 -0.67
C MET A 131 -16.58 12.85 0.25
N TYR A 132 -17.01 11.72 -0.31
CA TYR A 132 -16.96 10.42 0.33
C TYR A 132 -15.75 9.70 -0.21
N HIS A 133 -14.59 9.87 0.41
CA HIS A 133 -13.39 9.18 -0.04
C HIS A 133 -12.60 8.57 1.10
N LYS A 134 -12.08 7.39 0.81
CA LYS A 134 -11.21 6.55 1.63
C LYS A 134 -9.87 7.22 1.98
N THR A 135 -9.65 8.46 1.62
CA THR A 135 -8.36 9.11 1.71
C THR A 135 -8.35 10.17 2.80
N LYS A 136 -7.25 10.11 3.51
CA LYS A 136 -6.77 10.95 4.62
C LYS A 136 -7.41 12.35 4.76
N ALA A 137 -7.59 12.71 6.01
CA ALA A 137 -8.40 13.74 6.64
C ALA A 137 -8.44 15.17 6.04
N ASP A 138 -7.56 15.60 5.18
CA ASP A 138 -7.39 17.04 4.92
C ASP A 138 -7.81 17.53 3.52
N GLN A 139 -8.54 16.72 2.75
CA GLN A 139 -8.99 17.15 1.42
C GLN A 139 -9.98 18.32 1.52
N GLY A 140 -9.64 19.41 0.84
CA GLY A 140 -10.45 20.61 0.85
C GLY A 140 -10.10 21.63 1.93
N VAL A 141 -9.10 21.35 2.78
CA VAL A 141 -8.56 22.30 3.77
C VAL A 141 -7.05 22.16 3.84
N LEU A 142 -6.32 23.26 3.80
CA LEU A 142 -4.87 23.31 3.99
C LEU A 142 -4.54 24.26 5.14
N LEU A 143 -3.83 23.81 6.15
CA LEU A 143 -3.27 24.66 7.20
C LEU A 143 -2.18 25.57 6.59
N CYS A 144 -2.12 26.82 7.04
CA CYS A 144 -1.18 27.82 6.58
C CYS A 144 -0.43 28.47 7.72
N VAL A 145 0.71 29.05 7.42
CA VAL A 145 1.50 29.85 8.35
C VAL A 145 1.29 31.35 8.09
N GLY A 146 0.73 32.03 9.10
CA GLY A 146 0.56 33.47 9.07
C GLY A 146 -0.60 33.97 8.22
N ASP A 147 -0.84 35.27 8.34
CA ASP A 147 -1.99 36.00 7.81
C ASP A 147 -1.66 36.85 6.57
N LYS A 148 -0.54 36.58 5.91
CA LYS A 148 -0.19 37.28 4.68
C LYS A 148 -1.12 36.87 3.53
N PRO A 149 -1.42 37.80 2.60
CA PRO A 149 -2.12 37.45 1.37
C PRO A 149 -1.44 36.31 0.60
N VAL A 150 -2.22 35.56 -0.16
CA VAL A 150 -1.71 34.45 -0.97
C VAL A 150 -0.78 34.94 -2.07
N ASN A 151 0.18 34.07 -2.44
CA ASN A 151 1.08 34.28 -3.55
C ASN A 151 0.90 33.12 -4.56
N GLY A 152 0.51 33.43 -5.78
CA GLY A 152 0.23 32.48 -6.85
C GLY A 152 -0.93 32.96 -7.75
N LYS A 153 -0.95 32.53 -8.99
CA LYS A 153 -2.00 32.82 -9.98
C LYS A 153 -3.03 31.69 -10.08
N THR A 154 -2.64 30.49 -9.74
CA THR A 154 -3.49 29.30 -9.73
C THR A 154 -3.66 28.80 -8.30
N VAL A 155 -4.68 27.96 -8.09
CA VAL A 155 -4.90 27.31 -6.79
C VAL A 155 -3.68 26.49 -6.40
N GLU A 156 -3.11 25.75 -7.35
CA GLU A 156 -1.92 24.93 -7.18
C GLU A 156 -0.71 25.75 -6.71
N GLU A 157 -0.40 26.86 -7.42
CA GLU A 157 0.70 27.76 -7.04
C GLU A 157 0.51 28.35 -5.63
N VAL A 158 -0.73 28.67 -5.27
CA VAL A 158 -1.05 29.17 -3.92
C VAL A 158 -0.78 28.10 -2.86
N LEU A 159 -1.30 26.87 -3.04
CA LEU A 159 -1.10 25.79 -2.09
C LEU A 159 0.38 25.46 -1.93
N TRP A 160 1.12 25.39 -3.05
CA TRP A 160 2.55 25.15 -3.05
C TRP A 160 3.30 26.24 -2.28
N SER A 161 3.02 27.51 -2.56
CA SER A 161 3.62 28.65 -1.90
C SER A 161 3.39 28.65 -0.38
N GLU A 162 2.18 28.28 0.07
CA GLU A 162 1.85 28.18 1.49
C GLU A 162 2.64 27.03 2.16
N LEU A 163 2.73 25.88 1.52
CA LEU A 163 3.49 24.73 2.04
C LEU A 163 4.98 25.01 2.13
N VAL A 164 5.56 25.62 1.10
CA VAL A 164 6.98 26.01 1.11
C VAL A 164 7.26 27.04 2.22
N ALA A 165 6.36 28.02 2.39
CA ALA A 165 6.48 28.98 3.48
C ALA A 165 6.40 28.29 4.87
N MET A 166 5.58 27.25 5.00
CA MET A 166 5.42 26.49 6.23
C MET A 166 6.68 25.69 6.60
N LEU A 167 7.51 25.29 5.64
CA LEU A 167 8.81 24.65 5.91
C LEU A 167 9.78 25.55 6.68
N ALA A 168 9.49 26.83 6.78
CA ALA A 168 10.25 27.82 7.58
C ALA A 168 9.56 28.18 8.90
N SER A 169 8.48 27.50 9.29
CA SER A 169 7.78 27.76 10.56
C SER A 169 8.70 27.56 11.77
N ALA A 170 8.43 28.31 12.84
CA ALA A 170 9.07 28.09 14.12
C ALA A 170 8.50 26.86 14.88
N ARG A 171 7.36 26.31 14.44
CA ARG A 171 6.69 25.18 15.07
C ARG A 171 7.03 23.89 14.30
N ALA A 172 7.59 22.91 15.00
CA ALA A 172 7.93 21.61 14.43
C ALA A 172 6.71 20.92 13.79
N ASP A 173 5.55 20.99 14.41
CA ASP A 173 4.31 20.38 13.90
C ASP A 173 3.85 20.97 12.56
N ASP A 174 4.01 22.27 12.36
CA ASP A 174 3.70 22.90 11.07
C ASP A 174 4.65 22.42 9.97
N ILE A 175 5.94 22.28 10.29
CA ILE A 175 6.95 21.76 9.34
C ILE A 175 6.62 20.32 8.98
N VAL A 176 6.34 19.48 9.97
CA VAL A 176 5.98 18.05 9.75
C VAL A 176 4.72 17.94 8.91
N TYR A 177 3.70 18.75 9.20
CA TYR A 177 2.49 18.82 8.40
C TYR A 177 2.78 19.21 6.94
N ALA A 178 3.55 20.28 6.73
CA ALA A 178 3.93 20.72 5.37
C ALA A 178 4.67 19.65 4.58
N ILE A 179 5.61 18.96 5.23
CA ILE A 179 6.33 17.82 4.63
C ILE A 179 5.35 16.72 4.22
N GLY A 180 4.43 16.35 5.10
CA GLY A 180 3.41 15.32 4.80
C GLY A 180 2.49 15.72 3.65
N GLN A 181 2.12 17.00 3.52
CA GLN A 181 1.32 17.49 2.40
C GLN A 181 2.13 17.51 1.09
N LEU A 182 3.39 17.94 1.13
CA LEU A 182 4.28 17.91 -0.03
C LEU A 182 4.52 16.49 -0.53
N ASP A 183 4.73 15.53 0.37
CA ASP A 183 4.86 14.10 0.03
C ASP A 183 3.62 13.59 -0.71
N GLN A 184 2.44 13.96 -0.24
CA GLN A 184 1.17 13.57 -0.87
C GLN A 184 0.92 14.27 -2.21
N MET A 185 1.39 15.50 -2.40
CA MET A 185 1.30 16.22 -3.67
C MET A 185 2.24 15.66 -4.73
N SER A 186 3.35 15.06 -4.31
CA SER A 186 4.35 14.49 -5.21
C SER A 186 4.08 13.03 -5.57
N ALA A 187 3.37 12.31 -4.71
CA ALA A 187 3.05 10.93 -4.98
C ALA A 187 2.02 10.85 -6.12
N ASP A 188 2.31 10.06 -7.12
CA ASP A 188 1.45 9.69 -8.27
C ASP A 188 0.12 9.01 -7.84
N GLN A 189 -0.25 9.15 -6.57
CA GLN A 189 -1.39 8.48 -5.93
C GLN A 189 -2.63 9.36 -5.79
N GLY A 190 -2.84 10.31 -6.70
CA GLY A 190 -4.17 10.83 -6.97
C GLY A 190 -4.77 11.79 -5.93
N ARG A 191 -3.97 12.41 -5.05
CA ARG A 191 -4.53 13.39 -4.10
C ARG A 191 -4.50 14.83 -4.64
N TRP A 192 -3.47 15.14 -5.40
CA TRP A 192 -3.23 16.44 -6.00
C TRP A 192 -2.67 16.28 -7.41
N ASP A 193 -3.32 15.45 -8.27
CA ASP A 193 -2.85 15.19 -9.63
C ASP A 193 -2.38 16.46 -10.32
N GLY A 194 -1.13 16.45 -10.76
CA GLY A 194 -0.53 17.51 -11.56
C GLY A 194 0.63 18.27 -10.94
N VAL A 195 0.91 18.11 -9.62
CA VAL A 195 2.01 18.84 -8.94
C VAL A 195 3.19 17.91 -8.71
N SER A 196 3.98 17.66 -9.74
CA SER A 196 5.10 16.69 -9.68
C SER A 196 6.49 17.32 -9.61
N ASP A 197 6.63 18.61 -9.26
CA ASP A 197 7.92 19.29 -9.33
C ASP A 197 8.61 19.42 -7.97
N PHE A 198 9.04 18.26 -7.39
CA PHE A 198 10.10 18.28 -6.35
C PHE A 198 11.42 18.84 -6.83
N ASP A 199 11.64 18.98 -8.14
CA ASP A 199 12.79 19.63 -8.74
C ASP A 199 12.86 21.15 -8.48
N ARG A 200 11.86 21.69 -7.79
CA ARG A 200 11.86 23.10 -7.43
C ARG A 200 12.96 23.41 -6.41
N LYS A 201 13.85 24.30 -6.79
CA LYS A 201 15.01 24.70 -5.97
C LYS A 201 14.65 25.17 -4.56
N ASP A 202 13.47 25.79 -4.39
CA ASP A 202 12.95 26.27 -3.12
C ASP A 202 12.68 25.12 -2.13
N VAL A 203 12.07 24.02 -2.60
CA VAL A 203 11.81 22.82 -1.78
C VAL A 203 13.11 22.09 -1.46
N LEU A 204 13.98 21.88 -2.46
CA LEU A 204 15.26 21.20 -2.26
C LEU A 204 16.12 21.90 -1.20
N ALA A 205 16.25 23.22 -1.27
CA ALA A 205 17.00 23.99 -0.28
C ALA A 205 16.39 23.88 1.13
N ALA A 206 15.05 23.88 1.24
CA ALA A 206 14.37 23.71 2.52
C ALA A 206 14.59 22.31 3.09
N VAL A 207 14.42 21.25 2.28
CA VAL A 207 14.61 19.86 2.71
C VAL A 207 16.05 19.61 3.17
N GLN A 208 17.06 20.11 2.46
CA GLN A 208 18.45 20.00 2.87
C GLN A 208 18.69 20.60 4.27
N ARG A 209 18.09 21.76 4.55
CA ARG A 209 18.16 22.38 5.88
C ARG A 209 17.45 21.55 6.94
N LEU A 210 16.27 20.98 6.60
CA LEU A 210 15.48 20.18 7.52
C LEU A 210 16.12 18.83 7.86
N LEU A 211 16.84 18.21 6.91
CA LEU A 211 17.65 17.02 7.17
C LEU A 211 18.76 17.29 8.20
N ALA A 212 19.31 18.51 8.25
CA ALA A 212 20.30 18.93 9.24
C ALA A 212 19.67 19.40 10.57
N SER A 213 18.36 19.27 10.76
CA SER A 213 17.67 19.70 11.97
C SER A 213 18.13 18.92 13.20
N ARG A 214 18.30 19.62 14.33
CA ARG A 214 18.55 19.00 15.64
C ARG A 214 17.30 18.43 16.27
N GLU A 215 16.14 18.81 15.78
CA GLU A 215 14.84 18.28 16.20
C GLU A 215 14.57 16.94 15.47
N PRO A 216 14.58 15.78 16.17
CA PRO A 216 14.46 14.47 15.54
C PRO A 216 13.19 14.32 14.70
N LYS A 217 12.07 14.86 15.17
CA LYS A 217 10.77 14.81 14.49
C LYS A 217 10.83 15.47 13.12
N ILE A 218 11.50 16.61 13.02
CA ILE A 218 11.69 17.33 11.73
C ILE A 218 12.62 16.56 10.81
N ALA A 219 13.77 16.09 11.34
CA ALA A 219 14.71 15.30 10.55
C ALA A 219 14.07 14.02 10.01
N GLN A 220 13.32 13.30 10.84
CA GLN A 220 12.58 12.08 10.45
C GLN A 220 11.54 12.36 9.36
N ALA A 221 10.76 13.43 9.49
CA ALA A 221 9.81 13.84 8.47
C ALA A 221 10.49 14.17 7.14
N ALA A 222 11.60 14.91 7.17
CA ALA A 222 12.39 15.22 5.98
C ALA A 222 12.99 13.94 5.34
N ILE A 223 13.47 12.99 6.15
CA ILE A 223 13.94 11.68 5.66
C ILE A 223 12.79 10.91 5.00
N THR A 224 11.61 10.91 5.60
CA THR A 224 10.42 10.24 5.04
C THR A 224 10.06 10.83 3.68
N LEU A 225 10.03 12.15 3.55
CA LEU A 225 9.75 12.82 2.28
C LEU A 225 10.71 12.39 1.17
N VAL A 226 12.02 12.41 1.45
CA VAL A 226 13.04 12.04 0.47
C VAL A 226 13.13 10.54 0.21
N GLY A 227 12.68 9.73 1.16
CA GLY A 227 12.63 8.28 1.07
C GLY A 227 11.26 7.71 0.75
N SER A 228 10.25 8.53 0.46
CA SER A 228 8.85 8.08 0.31
C SER A 228 8.64 6.99 -0.74
N HIS A 229 9.43 7.01 -1.80
CA HIS A 229 9.44 5.98 -2.85
C HIS A 229 10.46 4.86 -2.62
N ASN A 230 11.19 4.89 -1.50
CA ASN A 230 12.18 3.88 -1.19
C ASN A 230 11.52 2.71 -0.44
N PRO A 231 11.49 1.50 -1.02
CA PRO A 231 10.85 0.34 -0.41
C PRO A 231 11.47 -0.06 0.93
N TYR A 232 12.72 0.28 1.19
CA TYR A 232 13.39 0.02 2.48
C TYR A 232 12.84 0.86 3.64
N MET A 233 12.10 1.94 3.32
CA MET A 233 11.38 2.75 4.30
C MET A 233 9.99 2.21 4.63
N SER A 234 9.53 1.20 3.90
CA SER A 234 8.19 0.63 4.02
C SER A 234 8.01 -0.23 5.27
N ASP A 235 6.76 -0.57 5.54
CA ASP A 235 6.41 -1.47 6.63
C ASP A 235 6.88 -2.92 6.40
N GLU A 236 6.78 -3.74 7.44
CA GLU A 236 7.25 -5.12 7.41
C GLU A 236 6.53 -5.99 6.35
N ARG A 237 5.26 -5.72 6.07
CA ARG A 237 4.49 -6.44 5.05
C ARG A 237 5.03 -6.18 3.66
N THR A 238 5.32 -4.92 3.37
CA THR A 238 5.94 -4.52 2.11
C THR A 238 7.33 -5.13 1.97
N LEU A 239 8.15 -5.13 3.02
CA LEU A 239 9.46 -5.76 3.02
C LEU A 239 9.36 -7.28 2.75
N HIS A 240 8.41 -7.98 3.36
CA HIS A 240 8.16 -9.39 3.08
C HIS A 240 7.75 -9.62 1.63
N TRP A 241 6.80 -8.83 1.12
CA TRP A 241 6.36 -8.94 -0.27
C TRP A 241 7.54 -8.72 -1.24
N LEU A 242 8.33 -7.68 -1.02
CA LEU A 242 9.50 -7.38 -1.83
C LEU A 242 10.55 -8.51 -1.77
N ALA A 243 10.78 -9.10 -0.61
CA ALA A 243 11.66 -10.23 -0.46
C ALA A 243 11.17 -11.45 -1.25
N ALA A 244 9.84 -11.69 -1.25
CA ALA A 244 9.24 -12.82 -1.95
C ALA A 244 9.22 -12.69 -3.48
N VAL A 245 9.07 -11.46 -4.00
CA VAL A 245 8.99 -11.22 -5.47
C VAL A 245 10.35 -10.84 -6.08
N GLY A 246 11.28 -10.38 -5.25
CA GLY A 246 12.56 -9.80 -5.66
C GLY A 246 12.42 -8.37 -6.18
N SER A 247 13.36 -7.50 -5.84
CA SER A 247 13.31 -6.07 -6.19
C SER A 247 13.21 -5.80 -7.69
N ALA A 248 13.84 -6.66 -8.51
CA ALA A 248 13.81 -6.53 -9.98
C ALA A 248 12.47 -6.92 -10.63
N LYS A 249 11.61 -7.65 -9.92
CA LYS A 249 10.31 -8.14 -10.41
C LYS A 249 9.13 -7.38 -9.80
N ALA A 250 9.38 -6.55 -8.80
CA ALA A 250 8.34 -5.79 -8.13
C ALA A 250 7.80 -4.68 -9.06
N PRO A 251 6.49 -4.64 -9.34
CA PRO A 251 5.92 -3.58 -10.17
C PRO A 251 6.22 -2.21 -9.55
N GLY A 252 6.77 -1.29 -10.34
CA GLY A 252 7.07 0.09 -9.91
C GLY A 252 8.38 0.30 -9.15
N ILE A 253 9.15 -0.77 -8.85
CA ILE A 253 10.45 -0.67 -8.15
C ILE A 253 11.64 -0.83 -9.12
N GLY A 254 11.37 -1.06 -10.38
CA GLY A 254 12.41 -1.13 -11.41
C GLY A 254 13.01 0.23 -11.71
N ALA A 255 14.25 0.42 -11.31
CA ALA A 255 15.03 1.65 -11.43
C ALA A 255 14.35 2.85 -10.76
N MET A 256 14.97 3.39 -9.72
CA MET A 256 14.61 4.69 -9.16
C MET A 256 14.22 5.63 -10.30
N ASP A 257 13.03 6.24 -10.23
CA ASP A 257 12.62 7.27 -11.17
C ASP A 257 13.85 8.17 -11.44
N PRO A 258 14.25 8.37 -12.69
CA PRO A 258 15.35 9.29 -13.01
C PRO A 258 15.20 10.66 -12.34
N LYS A 259 13.95 11.08 -12.04
CA LYS A 259 13.63 12.27 -11.25
C LYS A 259 14.16 12.20 -9.82
N MET A 260 14.17 11.03 -9.18
CA MET A 260 14.75 10.83 -7.86
C MET A 260 16.28 10.95 -7.87
N LYS A 261 16.96 10.64 -8.98
CA LYS A 261 18.39 10.92 -9.15
C LYS A 261 18.70 12.41 -9.12
N ASN A 262 17.73 13.25 -9.43
CA ASN A 262 17.86 14.71 -9.47
C ASN A 262 17.45 15.40 -8.17
N LEU A 263 16.88 14.69 -7.19
CA LEU A 263 16.48 15.22 -5.88
C LEU A 263 17.66 15.72 -5.03
N GLY A 264 18.51 16.55 -5.62
CA GLY A 264 19.62 17.19 -4.95
C GLY A 264 20.98 16.56 -5.20
N GLY A 265 21.08 15.56 -6.08
CA GLY A 265 22.36 14.99 -6.49
C GLY A 265 23.23 14.56 -5.31
N GLU A 266 24.52 14.90 -5.38
CA GLU A 266 25.53 14.54 -4.38
C GLU A 266 25.24 15.08 -2.96
N LEU A 267 24.59 16.24 -2.84
CA LEU A 267 24.27 16.84 -1.55
C LEU A 267 23.25 16.03 -0.75
N TYR A 268 22.30 15.40 -1.40
CA TYR A 268 21.27 14.61 -0.76
C TYR A 268 21.85 13.42 0.02
N TRP A 269 22.56 12.53 -0.64
CA TRP A 269 23.14 11.36 0.03
C TRP A 269 24.24 11.74 1.02
N LYS A 270 25.04 12.82 0.76
CA LYS A 270 26.00 13.34 1.73
C LYS A 270 25.35 13.81 3.03
N ASN A 271 24.20 14.48 2.96
CA ASN A 271 23.47 14.90 4.14
C ASN A 271 22.94 13.69 4.93
N LEU A 272 22.42 12.67 4.26
CA LEU A 272 21.99 11.44 4.91
C LEU A 272 23.15 10.68 5.58
N VAL A 273 24.32 10.60 4.91
CA VAL A 273 25.53 10.03 5.50
C VAL A 273 25.96 10.82 6.74
N THR A 274 25.98 12.15 6.65
CA THR A 274 26.33 13.02 7.78
C THR A 274 25.36 12.80 8.96
N LEU A 275 24.08 12.67 8.67
CA LEU A 275 23.06 12.40 9.70
C LEU A 275 23.24 11.01 10.32
N ALA A 276 23.50 9.99 9.50
CA ALA A 276 23.75 8.62 9.95
C ALA A 276 25.01 8.49 10.83
N ASP A 277 26.05 9.26 10.53
CA ASP A 277 27.30 9.34 11.29
C ASP A 277 27.23 10.24 12.52
N GLY A 278 26.19 11.04 12.63
CA GLY A 278 26.04 12.08 13.64
C GLY A 278 25.64 11.55 15.01
N LYS A 279 25.26 12.49 15.88
CA LYS A 279 24.79 12.23 17.24
C LYS A 279 23.24 12.18 17.34
N ALA A 280 22.54 12.05 16.22
CA ALA A 280 21.10 11.89 16.22
C ALA A 280 20.71 10.58 16.95
N PRO A 281 19.47 10.47 17.45
CA PRO A 281 18.95 9.20 17.99
C PRO A 281 19.11 8.06 16.99
N ASP A 282 19.37 6.86 17.49
CA ASP A 282 19.61 5.67 16.65
C ASP A 282 18.51 5.41 15.62
N GLU A 283 17.25 5.65 16.01
CA GLU A 283 16.11 5.55 15.08
C GLU A 283 16.25 6.51 13.89
N THR A 284 16.60 7.77 14.14
CA THR A 284 16.80 8.78 13.09
C THR A 284 18.00 8.43 12.20
N ARG A 285 19.10 7.95 12.79
CA ARG A 285 20.28 7.46 12.07
C ARG A 285 19.92 6.25 11.18
N ALA A 286 19.19 5.29 11.74
CA ALA A 286 18.70 4.11 11.03
C ALA A 286 17.77 4.48 9.87
N MET A 287 16.86 5.44 10.04
CA MET A 287 16.04 5.97 8.97
C MET A 287 16.87 6.62 7.86
N ALA A 288 17.86 7.42 8.20
CA ALA A 288 18.75 8.04 7.22
C ALA A 288 19.50 6.99 6.38
N ILE A 289 19.97 5.91 7.02
CA ILE A 289 20.61 4.78 6.34
C ILE A 289 19.64 4.09 5.37
N ARG A 290 18.41 3.79 5.81
CA ARG A 290 17.40 3.18 4.93
C ARG A 290 17.05 4.07 3.74
N ALA A 291 16.97 5.38 3.94
CA ALA A 291 16.72 6.33 2.87
C ALA A 291 17.85 6.39 1.83
N LEU A 292 19.06 5.92 2.15
CA LEU A 292 20.16 5.74 1.19
C LEU A 292 19.98 4.50 0.29
N GLY A 293 19.03 3.63 0.57
CA GLY A 293 18.72 2.47 -0.28
C GLY A 293 18.41 2.94 -1.70
N LEU A 294 18.80 2.12 -2.69
CA LEU A 294 18.72 2.39 -4.12
C LEU A 294 19.66 3.49 -4.64
N ALA A 295 20.38 4.22 -3.79
CA ALA A 295 21.35 5.23 -4.22
C ALA A 295 22.50 4.59 -5.03
N ARG A 296 22.86 3.33 -4.71
CA ARG A 296 23.95 2.55 -5.36
C ARG A 296 25.26 3.35 -5.54
N GLU A 297 25.49 4.27 -4.62
CA GLU A 297 26.64 5.17 -4.69
C GLU A 297 27.91 4.47 -4.18
N PRO A 298 28.96 4.31 -5.01
CA PRO A 298 30.17 3.56 -4.61
C PRO A 298 30.85 4.10 -3.37
N SER A 299 30.74 5.41 -3.10
CA SER A 299 31.32 6.06 -1.92
C SER A 299 30.70 5.61 -0.59
N LEU A 300 29.54 4.94 -0.63
CA LEU A 300 28.88 4.37 0.56
C LEU A 300 29.60 3.13 1.12
N LYS A 301 30.54 2.51 0.40
CA LYS A 301 31.24 1.31 0.89
C LYS A 301 31.90 1.53 2.26
N LYS A 302 32.66 2.61 2.43
CA LYS A 302 33.31 2.91 3.72
C LYS A 302 32.34 3.21 4.86
N PRO A 303 31.31 4.07 4.68
CA PRO A 303 30.24 4.21 5.66
C PRO A 303 29.57 2.89 6.03
N ILE A 304 29.23 2.04 5.06
CA ILE A 304 28.59 0.75 5.28
C ILE A 304 29.42 -0.12 6.24
N GLU A 305 30.72 -0.29 5.99
CA GLU A 305 31.60 -1.09 6.86
C GLU A 305 31.57 -0.62 8.31
N ARG A 306 31.61 0.68 8.53
CA ARG A 306 31.57 1.29 9.87
C ARG A 306 30.23 1.06 10.55
N TRP A 307 29.11 1.25 9.83
CA TRP A 307 27.77 1.08 10.37
C TRP A 307 27.43 -0.39 10.64
N LEU A 308 28.00 -1.35 9.89
CA LEU A 308 27.87 -2.78 10.18
C LEU A 308 28.47 -3.17 11.54
N ALA A 309 29.44 -2.41 12.04
CA ALA A 309 30.06 -2.58 13.35
C ALA A 309 29.44 -1.71 14.44
N ASP A 310 28.36 -0.96 14.14
CA ASP A 310 27.71 -0.09 15.12
C ASP A 310 27.10 -0.92 16.28
N SER A 311 27.16 -0.38 17.49
CA SER A 311 26.60 -1.04 18.69
C SER A 311 25.06 -1.17 18.62
N SER A 312 24.38 -0.25 17.90
CA SER A 312 22.94 -0.24 17.74
C SER A 312 22.46 -1.30 16.74
N PRO A 313 21.64 -2.26 17.15
CA PRO A 313 21.04 -3.24 16.25
C PRO A 313 20.18 -2.58 15.14
N ALA A 314 19.49 -1.49 15.45
CA ALA A 314 18.67 -0.76 14.48
C ALA A 314 19.51 -0.21 13.31
N ILE A 315 20.72 0.28 13.62
CA ILE A 315 21.67 0.76 12.61
C ILE A 315 22.18 -0.42 11.78
N ARG A 316 22.69 -1.49 12.43
CA ARG A 316 23.16 -2.68 11.70
C ARG A 316 22.07 -3.27 10.78
N ALA A 317 20.84 -3.40 11.29
CA ALA A 317 19.70 -3.91 10.52
C ALA A 317 19.41 -3.04 9.28
N SER A 318 19.46 -1.70 9.42
CA SER A 318 19.25 -0.77 8.31
C SER A 318 20.34 -0.87 7.25
N VAL A 319 21.60 -1.04 7.67
CA VAL A 319 22.72 -1.23 6.75
C VAL A 319 22.64 -2.56 6.01
N VAL A 320 22.21 -3.61 6.68
CA VAL A 320 22.05 -4.93 6.05
C VAL A 320 21.13 -4.86 4.83
N LEU A 321 20.05 -4.07 4.90
CA LEU A 321 19.17 -3.87 3.74
C LEU A 321 19.89 -3.21 2.57
N LEU A 322 20.81 -2.27 2.83
CA LEU A 322 21.60 -1.64 1.76
C LEU A 322 22.52 -2.64 1.04
N LEU A 323 22.96 -3.72 1.69
CA LEU A 323 23.80 -4.73 1.05
C LEU A 323 23.11 -5.43 -0.12
N ALA A 324 21.79 -5.38 -0.20
CA ALA A 324 21.04 -5.86 -1.36
C ALA A 324 21.35 -5.07 -2.64
N ASP A 325 21.66 -3.78 -2.51
CA ASP A 325 21.99 -2.89 -3.63
C ASP A 325 23.45 -2.98 -4.10
N PHE A 326 24.30 -3.62 -3.30
CA PHE A 326 25.73 -3.81 -3.58
C PHE A 326 26.08 -5.30 -3.73
N PRO A 327 25.47 -6.02 -4.69
CA PRO A 327 25.72 -7.45 -4.83
C PRO A 327 27.20 -7.72 -5.14
N GLY A 328 27.77 -8.71 -4.48
CA GLY A 328 29.15 -9.12 -4.69
C GLY A 328 29.69 -10.01 -3.57
N PRO A 329 30.93 -10.51 -3.70
CA PRO A 329 31.53 -11.41 -2.70
C PRO A 329 31.58 -10.79 -1.30
N GLU A 330 31.79 -9.50 -1.22
CA GLU A 330 31.87 -8.75 0.05
C GLU A 330 30.51 -8.69 0.75
N ALA A 331 29.45 -8.30 0.04
CA ALA A 331 28.10 -8.31 0.60
C ALA A 331 27.69 -9.71 1.06
N CYS A 332 28.00 -10.76 0.27
CA CYS A 332 27.72 -12.13 0.66
C CYS A 332 28.43 -12.53 1.96
N ARG A 333 29.70 -12.15 2.12
CA ARG A 333 30.44 -12.40 3.35
C ARG A 333 29.79 -11.71 4.56
N HIS A 334 29.41 -10.44 4.43
CA HIS A 334 28.73 -9.70 5.48
C HIS A 334 27.37 -10.29 5.82
N LEU A 335 26.54 -10.60 4.84
CA LEU A 335 25.22 -11.23 5.05
C LEU A 335 25.36 -12.58 5.74
N THR A 336 26.33 -13.42 5.32
CA THR A 336 26.59 -14.70 5.97
C THR A 336 27.00 -14.55 7.43
N ALA A 337 27.88 -13.59 7.74
CA ALA A 337 28.32 -13.35 9.13
C ALA A 337 27.17 -12.82 10.00
N LEU A 338 26.39 -11.88 9.48
CA LEU A 338 25.29 -11.22 10.22
C LEU A 338 24.03 -12.10 10.35
N ALA A 339 23.94 -13.22 9.64
CA ALA A 339 22.93 -14.24 9.90
C ALA A 339 23.04 -14.85 11.31
N GLY A 340 24.20 -14.72 11.96
CA GLY A 340 24.43 -15.09 13.35
C GLY A 340 24.41 -13.90 14.34
N ASP A 341 23.98 -12.71 13.94
CA ASP A 341 23.92 -11.54 14.84
C ASP A 341 23.07 -11.82 16.07
N GLY A 342 23.48 -11.27 17.23
CA GLY A 342 22.77 -11.44 18.49
C GLY A 342 21.33 -10.86 18.46
N ALA A 343 21.10 -9.82 17.65
CA ALA A 343 19.82 -9.14 17.53
C ALA A 343 18.95 -9.77 16.44
N PRO A 344 17.70 -10.16 16.75
CA PRO A 344 16.81 -10.82 15.81
C PRO A 344 16.41 -9.93 14.62
N GLU A 345 16.29 -8.63 14.82
CA GLU A 345 16.00 -7.67 13.76
C GLU A 345 17.10 -7.61 12.70
N VAL A 346 18.36 -7.78 13.08
CA VAL A 346 19.48 -7.85 12.12
C VAL A 346 19.38 -9.13 11.29
N ARG A 347 19.17 -10.29 11.96
CA ARG A 347 19.03 -11.58 11.25
C ARG A 347 17.83 -11.58 10.30
N ARG A 348 16.71 -10.98 10.70
CA ARG A 348 15.54 -10.78 9.84
C ARG A 348 15.90 -9.94 8.61
N CYS A 349 16.59 -8.80 8.79
CA CYS A 349 17.02 -7.96 7.68
C CYS A 349 18.01 -8.67 6.74
N VAL A 350 18.85 -9.57 7.26
CA VAL A 350 19.71 -10.43 6.42
C VAL A 350 18.86 -11.28 5.47
N ALA A 351 17.82 -11.92 5.97
CA ALA A 351 16.92 -12.67 5.11
C ALA A 351 16.30 -11.79 4.01
N HIS A 352 15.75 -10.63 4.36
CA HIS A 352 15.20 -9.69 3.39
C HIS A 352 16.24 -9.24 2.35
N ALA A 353 17.43 -8.88 2.77
CA ALA A 353 18.49 -8.43 1.87
C ALA A 353 18.90 -9.51 0.84
N ILE A 354 18.93 -10.77 1.26
CA ILE A 354 19.19 -11.91 0.34
C ILE A 354 18.07 -12.02 -0.71
N GLY A 355 16.82 -11.92 -0.30
CA GLY A 355 15.66 -11.97 -1.19
C GLY A 355 15.63 -10.77 -2.15
N PHE A 356 15.77 -9.54 -1.65
CA PHE A 356 15.81 -8.32 -2.46
C PHE A 356 16.94 -8.35 -3.49
N GLY A 357 18.14 -8.68 -3.05
CA GLY A 357 19.33 -8.73 -3.88
C GLY A 357 19.37 -9.92 -4.85
N GLN A 358 18.34 -10.79 -4.83
CA GLN A 358 18.27 -12.00 -5.66
C GLN A 358 19.54 -12.87 -5.56
N GLN A 359 20.06 -13.01 -4.34
CA GLN A 359 21.34 -13.68 -4.07
C GLN A 359 21.14 -15.19 -3.81
N ALA A 360 20.68 -15.93 -4.82
CA ALA A 360 20.38 -17.38 -4.72
C ALA A 360 21.53 -18.22 -4.15
N LYS A 361 22.78 -17.80 -4.38
CA LYS A 361 23.97 -18.45 -3.78
C LYS A 361 24.02 -18.40 -2.25
N LEU A 362 23.18 -17.58 -1.61
CA LEU A 362 23.00 -17.51 -0.15
C LEU A 362 21.75 -18.26 0.33
N ALA A 363 21.14 -19.10 -0.50
CA ALA A 363 19.97 -19.88 -0.12
C ALA A 363 20.22 -20.76 1.12
N ASP A 364 21.42 -21.29 1.28
CA ASP A 364 21.82 -22.06 2.49
C ASP A 364 21.80 -21.20 3.75
N VAL A 365 22.07 -19.90 3.66
CA VAL A 365 21.94 -18.96 4.79
C VAL A 365 20.47 -18.80 5.16
N LEU A 366 19.59 -18.68 4.18
CA LEU A 366 18.13 -18.63 4.40
C LEU A 366 17.62 -19.94 4.99
N ALA A 367 18.11 -21.10 4.49
CA ALA A 367 17.76 -22.42 5.03
C ALA A 367 18.12 -22.53 6.54
N LYS A 368 19.27 -22.01 6.95
CA LYS A 368 19.64 -21.94 8.37
C LYS A 368 18.71 -21.01 9.15
N LEU A 369 18.32 -19.88 8.58
CA LEU A 369 17.40 -18.92 9.22
C LEU A 369 15.97 -19.46 9.34
N LEU A 370 15.55 -20.49 8.58
CA LEU A 370 14.28 -21.20 8.81
C LEU A 370 14.22 -21.89 10.18
N ALA A 371 15.37 -22.16 10.80
CA ALA A 371 15.47 -22.71 12.14
C ALA A 371 15.78 -21.65 13.21
N ASP A 372 15.67 -20.35 12.88
CA ASP A 372 15.90 -19.28 13.86
C ASP A 372 14.91 -19.37 15.03
N LYS A 373 15.38 -19.03 16.23
CA LYS A 373 14.52 -18.99 17.43
C LYS A 373 13.38 -17.97 17.32
N GLU A 374 13.60 -16.89 16.56
CA GLU A 374 12.64 -15.80 16.40
C GLU A 374 11.74 -16.03 15.19
N PHE A 375 10.43 -16.06 15.42
CA PHE A 375 9.43 -16.29 14.36
C PHE A 375 9.59 -15.35 13.17
N LYS A 376 9.79 -14.05 13.40
CA LYS A 376 9.91 -13.05 12.33
C LYS A 376 11.16 -13.25 11.46
N ALA A 377 12.24 -13.77 12.01
CA ALA A 377 13.42 -14.11 11.22
C ALA A 377 13.17 -15.35 10.35
N ARG A 378 12.53 -16.40 10.90
CA ARG A 378 12.09 -17.56 10.13
C ARG A 378 11.15 -17.19 9.00
N GLN A 379 10.17 -16.34 9.32
CA GLN A 379 9.19 -15.81 8.34
C GLN A 379 9.90 -15.09 7.19
N ALA A 380 10.80 -14.16 7.49
CA ALA A 380 11.57 -13.43 6.49
C ALA A 380 12.40 -14.37 5.61
N ALA A 381 13.00 -15.42 6.19
CA ALA A 381 13.76 -16.42 5.44
C ALA A 381 12.88 -17.22 4.47
N ALA A 382 11.71 -17.69 4.92
CA ALA A 382 10.77 -18.41 4.08
C ALA A 382 10.28 -17.54 2.91
N MET A 383 9.95 -16.28 3.19
CA MET A 383 9.52 -15.32 2.18
C MET A 383 10.59 -15.07 1.12
N SER A 384 11.83 -14.88 1.58
CA SER A 384 12.96 -14.63 0.68
C SER A 384 13.29 -15.85 -0.18
N LEU A 385 13.17 -17.06 0.35
CA LEU A 385 13.33 -18.29 -0.43
C LEU A 385 12.32 -18.40 -1.58
N LEU A 386 11.09 -17.90 -1.39
CA LEU A 386 10.08 -17.90 -2.46
C LEU A 386 10.41 -16.97 -3.63
N SER A 387 11.36 -16.04 -3.48
CA SER A 387 11.83 -15.20 -4.58
C SER A 387 12.69 -15.97 -5.58
N PHE A 388 13.21 -17.14 -5.19
CA PHE A 388 14.05 -17.96 -6.04
C PHE A 388 13.23 -19.02 -6.79
N SER A 389 13.71 -19.40 -7.97
CA SER A 389 13.00 -20.38 -8.78
C SER A 389 13.24 -21.80 -8.26
N PRO A 390 12.19 -22.59 -8.00
CA PRO A 390 12.33 -23.99 -7.66
C PRO A 390 12.78 -24.89 -8.85
N LYS A 391 13.02 -24.30 -10.03
CA LYS A 391 13.73 -24.98 -11.13
C LYS A 391 15.22 -25.20 -10.81
N ASP A 392 15.78 -24.37 -9.93
CA ASP A 392 17.09 -24.60 -9.35
C ASP A 392 16.98 -25.74 -8.34
N GLU A 393 17.71 -26.83 -8.59
CA GLU A 393 17.62 -28.04 -7.77
C GLU A 393 18.08 -27.82 -6.32
N ALA A 394 19.02 -26.92 -6.08
CA ALA A 394 19.45 -26.58 -4.72
C ALA A 394 18.30 -25.90 -3.95
N ILE A 395 17.57 -24.99 -4.60
CA ILE A 395 16.39 -24.33 -4.01
C ILE A 395 15.27 -25.35 -3.79
N ALA A 396 14.98 -26.19 -4.79
CA ALA A 396 13.97 -27.24 -4.68
C ALA A 396 14.28 -28.23 -3.55
N ALA A 397 15.56 -28.56 -3.34
CA ALA A 397 15.99 -29.42 -2.23
C ALA A 397 15.71 -28.78 -0.87
N ILE A 398 15.94 -27.47 -0.71
CA ILE A 398 15.59 -26.74 0.52
C ILE A 398 14.08 -26.80 0.76
N PHE A 399 13.27 -26.58 -0.28
CA PHE A 399 11.80 -26.63 -0.15
C PHE A 399 11.34 -28.03 0.24
N ARG A 400 11.83 -29.09 -0.41
CA ARG A 400 11.49 -30.49 -0.08
C ARG A 400 11.87 -30.85 1.35
N ALA A 401 13.06 -30.45 1.81
CA ALA A 401 13.53 -30.71 3.16
C ALA A 401 12.65 -30.08 4.24
N ASN A 402 11.86 -29.06 3.89
CA ASN A 402 10.98 -28.33 4.81
C ASN A 402 9.50 -28.66 4.61
N LEU A 403 9.13 -29.67 3.81
CA LEU A 403 7.73 -30.11 3.66
C LEU A 403 7.14 -30.79 4.91
N GLU A 404 7.98 -31.22 5.84
CA GLU A 404 7.54 -31.73 7.15
C GLU A 404 7.44 -30.64 8.22
N ASN A 405 7.89 -29.43 7.93
CA ASN A 405 7.73 -28.29 8.81
C ASN A 405 6.35 -27.65 8.61
N GLU A 406 5.41 -27.90 9.49
CA GLU A 406 4.03 -27.43 9.39
C GLU A 406 3.91 -25.89 9.30
N GLU A 407 4.91 -25.15 9.80
CA GLU A 407 4.96 -23.69 9.74
C GLU A 407 5.12 -23.17 8.30
N PHE A 408 5.90 -23.86 7.46
CA PHE A 408 6.26 -23.40 6.11
C PHE A 408 5.80 -24.33 5.00
N LYS A 409 5.36 -25.55 5.35
CA LYS A 409 4.87 -26.56 4.41
C LYS A 409 3.92 -26.01 3.33
N PRO A 410 2.88 -25.23 3.69
CA PRO A 410 1.95 -24.72 2.68
C PRO A 410 2.64 -23.84 1.62
N LEU A 411 3.64 -23.06 2.03
CA LEU A 411 4.37 -22.15 1.14
C LEU A 411 5.26 -22.92 0.15
N PHE A 412 6.05 -23.83 0.68
CA PHE A 412 7.02 -24.58 -0.14
C PHE A 412 6.34 -25.62 -1.01
N LEU A 413 5.26 -26.23 -0.53
CA LEU A 413 4.41 -27.10 -1.33
C LEU A 413 3.86 -26.37 -2.56
N VAL A 414 3.28 -25.18 -2.36
CA VAL A 414 2.75 -24.35 -3.45
C VAL A 414 3.84 -23.97 -4.44
N ALA A 415 5.03 -23.59 -3.95
CA ALA A 415 6.16 -23.23 -4.82
C ALA A 415 6.63 -24.40 -5.69
N LEU A 416 6.78 -25.59 -5.11
CA LEU A 416 7.16 -26.81 -5.82
C LEU A 416 6.09 -27.28 -6.80
N ALA A 417 4.83 -27.26 -6.36
CA ALA A 417 3.70 -27.70 -7.16
C ALA A 417 3.40 -26.81 -8.36
N ARG A 418 3.77 -25.53 -8.34
CA ARG A 418 3.69 -24.66 -9.53
C ARG A 418 4.54 -25.18 -10.69
N GLU A 419 5.71 -25.71 -10.40
CA GLU A 419 6.62 -26.20 -11.43
C GLU A 419 6.27 -27.62 -11.87
N LYS A 420 5.86 -28.47 -10.91
CA LYS A 420 5.61 -29.89 -11.14
C LYS A 420 4.32 -30.34 -10.43
N PRO A 421 3.16 -29.85 -10.85
CA PRO A 421 1.89 -30.13 -10.14
C PRO A 421 1.59 -31.62 -10.00
N ALA A 422 1.93 -32.43 -11.03
CA ALA A 422 1.70 -33.86 -11.02
C ALA A 422 2.42 -34.63 -9.88
N GLU A 423 3.58 -34.13 -9.44
CA GLU A 423 4.35 -34.77 -8.36
C GLU A 423 3.74 -34.50 -6.96
N TYR A 424 2.89 -33.47 -6.83
CA TYR A 424 2.39 -32.99 -5.55
C TYR A 424 0.85 -33.03 -5.41
N LEU A 425 0.14 -33.72 -6.30
CA LEU A 425 -1.35 -33.76 -6.31
C LEU A 425 -1.94 -34.17 -4.98
N ASP A 426 -1.42 -35.25 -4.37
CA ASP A 426 -1.93 -35.77 -3.09
C ASP A 426 -1.70 -34.78 -1.95
N ALA A 427 -0.55 -34.12 -1.94
CA ALA A 427 -0.24 -33.10 -0.94
C ALA A 427 -1.09 -31.83 -1.14
N LEU A 428 -1.34 -31.42 -2.39
CA LEU A 428 -2.24 -30.32 -2.71
C LEU A 428 -3.67 -30.62 -2.28
N ALA A 429 -4.20 -31.80 -2.63
CA ALA A 429 -5.53 -32.22 -2.22
C ALA A 429 -5.68 -32.24 -0.70
N THR A 430 -4.68 -32.79 0.02
CA THR A 430 -4.65 -32.81 1.48
C THR A 430 -4.61 -31.39 2.08
N ALA A 431 -3.83 -30.48 1.48
CA ALA A 431 -3.76 -29.09 1.94
C ALA A 431 -5.10 -28.36 1.76
N VAL A 432 -5.78 -28.60 0.63
CA VAL A 432 -7.13 -28.07 0.38
C VAL A 432 -8.14 -28.63 1.39
N GLU A 433 -8.15 -29.95 1.61
CA GLU A 433 -9.07 -30.63 2.55
C GLU A 433 -8.89 -30.15 3.99
N LYS A 434 -7.64 -29.96 4.44
CA LYS A 434 -7.32 -29.49 5.78
C LYS A 434 -7.47 -27.97 5.96
N LYS A 435 -7.79 -27.23 4.89
CA LYS A 435 -7.84 -25.76 4.89
C LYS A 435 -6.53 -25.12 5.38
N THR A 436 -5.39 -25.78 5.16
CA THR A 436 -4.07 -25.30 5.54
C THR A 436 -3.62 -24.22 4.56
N GLU A 437 -4.32 -23.10 4.55
CA GLU A 437 -3.91 -21.96 3.74
C GLU A 437 -3.01 -21.01 4.56
N PRO A 438 -1.96 -20.45 3.94
CA PRO A 438 -1.10 -19.48 4.59
C PRO A 438 -1.75 -18.10 4.77
N ARG A 439 -3.08 -18.00 4.88
CA ARG A 439 -3.83 -16.73 4.94
C ARG A 439 -3.36 -15.79 6.03
N GLU A 440 -3.06 -16.31 7.22
CA GLU A 440 -2.59 -15.51 8.34
C GLU A 440 -1.13 -15.05 8.17
N PHE A 441 -0.33 -15.84 7.46
CA PHE A 441 1.07 -15.55 7.24
C PHE A 441 1.30 -14.32 6.31
N TRP A 442 0.36 -14.06 5.41
CA TRP A 442 0.53 -13.13 4.30
C TRP A 442 -0.14 -11.77 4.48
N GLY A 443 -0.94 -11.59 5.52
CA GLY A 443 -1.69 -10.33 5.65
C GLY A 443 -2.53 -9.95 4.43
N GLY A 444 -2.94 -10.94 3.62
CA GLY A 444 -3.88 -10.77 2.52
C GLY A 444 -3.31 -10.23 1.20
N GLN A 445 -2.01 -10.07 1.02
CA GLN A 445 -1.45 -9.34 -0.13
C GLN A 445 -0.60 -10.14 -1.13
N ILE A 446 -0.37 -11.43 -0.93
CA ILE A 446 0.16 -12.21 -2.03
C ILE A 446 -1.04 -12.77 -2.80
N PRO A 447 -1.07 -12.63 -4.15
CA PRO A 447 -1.99 -13.42 -4.94
C PRO A 447 -1.62 -14.88 -4.66
N ALA A 448 -2.25 -15.41 -3.63
CA ALA A 448 -2.06 -16.77 -3.21
C ALA A 448 -2.61 -17.62 -4.35
N PHE A 449 -1.72 -18.11 -5.17
CA PHE A 449 -1.99 -19.35 -5.86
C PHE A 449 -2.12 -20.36 -4.74
N THR A 450 -3.31 -20.47 -4.22
CA THR A 450 -3.64 -21.43 -3.19
C THR A 450 -3.39 -22.83 -3.76
N ALA A 451 -3.16 -23.79 -2.90
CA ALA A 451 -3.09 -25.20 -3.31
C ALA A 451 -4.29 -25.58 -4.20
N TRP A 452 -5.45 -24.99 -3.88
CA TRP A 452 -6.68 -25.13 -4.67
C TRP A 452 -6.52 -24.63 -6.12
N GLU A 453 -5.97 -23.46 -6.35
CA GLU A 453 -5.84 -22.90 -7.69
C GLU A 453 -4.89 -23.74 -8.57
N ILE A 454 -3.79 -24.21 -8.00
CA ILE A 454 -2.86 -25.10 -8.71
C ILE A 454 -3.55 -26.41 -9.05
N LEU A 455 -4.25 -26.99 -8.11
CA LEU A 455 -5.02 -28.21 -8.30
C LEU A 455 -6.09 -28.02 -9.39
N PHE A 456 -6.86 -26.94 -9.31
CA PHE A 456 -7.89 -26.61 -10.29
C PHE A 456 -7.32 -26.41 -11.70
N ARG A 457 -6.24 -25.64 -11.86
CA ARG A 457 -5.57 -25.44 -13.16
C ARG A 457 -5.03 -26.76 -13.72
N TYR A 458 -4.47 -27.60 -12.84
CA TYR A 458 -4.01 -28.91 -13.26
C TYR A 458 -5.15 -29.78 -13.80
N LEU A 459 -6.29 -29.82 -13.10
CA LEU A 459 -7.48 -30.57 -13.52
C LEU A 459 -8.08 -29.98 -14.80
N GLN A 460 -8.10 -28.66 -14.95
CA GLN A 460 -8.55 -28.01 -16.18
C GLN A 460 -7.75 -28.43 -17.41
N ALA A 461 -6.46 -28.75 -17.25
CA ALA A 461 -5.60 -29.19 -18.33
C ALA A 461 -5.81 -30.66 -18.72
N GLN A 462 -6.56 -31.46 -17.93
CA GLN A 462 -6.81 -32.86 -18.24
C GLN A 462 -7.89 -33.04 -19.30
N SER A 463 -7.84 -34.18 -20.01
CA SER A 463 -8.88 -34.53 -20.99
C SER A 463 -10.22 -34.81 -20.31
N ALA A 464 -11.32 -34.55 -21.01
CA ALA A 464 -12.65 -34.86 -20.50
C ALA A 464 -12.85 -36.39 -20.28
N GLU A 465 -12.15 -37.25 -21.05
CA GLU A 465 -12.16 -38.69 -20.89
C GLU A 465 -11.48 -39.11 -19.60
N ASP A 466 -10.27 -38.62 -19.33
CA ASP A 466 -9.54 -38.90 -18.09
C ASP A 466 -10.30 -38.45 -16.85
N LEU A 467 -10.92 -37.26 -16.90
CA LEU A 467 -11.72 -36.73 -15.78
C LEU A 467 -12.97 -37.60 -15.49
N ARG A 468 -13.59 -38.15 -16.54
CA ARG A 468 -14.75 -39.04 -16.39
C ARG A 468 -14.39 -40.47 -16.05
N SER A 469 -13.14 -40.88 -16.20
CA SER A 469 -12.67 -42.24 -15.92
C SER A 469 -12.62 -42.61 -14.43
N GLY A 470 -12.77 -41.61 -13.55
CA GLY A 470 -12.58 -41.76 -12.10
C GLY A 470 -11.13 -41.59 -11.62
N LYS A 471 -10.17 -41.46 -12.55
CA LYS A 471 -8.74 -41.30 -12.24
C LYS A 471 -8.43 -40.12 -11.33
N TYR A 472 -9.22 -39.06 -11.41
CA TYR A 472 -9.04 -37.82 -10.67
C TYR A 472 -10.11 -37.54 -9.60
N ASP A 473 -11.00 -38.49 -9.29
CA ASP A 473 -12.12 -38.28 -8.38
C ASP A 473 -11.72 -37.74 -7.03
N ARG A 474 -10.64 -38.26 -6.41
CA ARG A 474 -10.10 -37.73 -5.15
C ARG A 474 -9.79 -36.25 -5.21
N TYR A 475 -9.18 -35.80 -6.31
CA TYR A 475 -8.75 -34.42 -6.48
C TYR A 475 -9.92 -33.49 -6.79
N LEU A 476 -10.90 -33.98 -7.52
CA LEU A 476 -12.17 -33.29 -7.75
C LEU A 476 -12.96 -33.14 -6.44
N ASP A 477 -12.99 -34.18 -5.60
CA ASP A 477 -13.64 -34.14 -4.29
C ASP A 477 -12.95 -33.16 -3.34
N ALA A 478 -11.61 -33.12 -3.35
CA ALA A 478 -10.85 -32.14 -2.57
C ALA A 478 -11.15 -30.71 -3.03
N MET A 479 -11.19 -30.47 -4.33
CA MET A 479 -11.50 -29.17 -4.92
C MET A 479 -12.90 -28.66 -4.50
N GLU A 480 -13.88 -29.55 -4.38
CA GLU A 480 -15.26 -29.26 -3.99
C GLU A 480 -15.41 -28.89 -2.49
N LYS A 481 -14.46 -29.33 -1.64
CA LYS A 481 -14.52 -29.11 -0.17
C LYS A 481 -14.07 -27.73 0.31
N VAL A 482 -13.75 -26.81 -0.57
CA VAL A 482 -13.31 -25.46 -0.20
C VAL A 482 -14.43 -24.68 0.48
N GLY A 483 -14.38 -24.60 1.79
CA GLY A 483 -15.46 -24.08 2.64
C GLY A 483 -15.47 -22.57 2.93
N ASN A 484 -14.69 -21.77 2.19
CA ASN A 484 -14.75 -20.31 2.22
C ASN A 484 -14.68 -19.78 0.80
N TYR A 485 -15.65 -20.17 0.01
CA TYR A 485 -15.78 -19.70 -1.36
C TYR A 485 -15.88 -18.17 -1.40
N SER A 486 -15.01 -17.51 -2.17
CA SER A 486 -15.41 -16.25 -2.76
C SER A 486 -16.53 -16.54 -3.78
N SER A 487 -17.27 -15.52 -4.20
CA SER A 487 -18.40 -15.71 -5.14
C SER A 487 -18.00 -16.33 -6.49
N SER A 488 -16.71 -16.39 -6.82
CA SER A 488 -16.23 -16.87 -8.11
C SER A 488 -15.92 -18.36 -8.16
N GLU A 489 -15.41 -18.96 -7.08
CA GLU A 489 -14.97 -20.36 -7.11
C GLU A 489 -16.10 -21.36 -7.37
N PRO A 490 -17.26 -21.30 -6.71
CA PRO A 490 -18.37 -22.21 -7.02
C PRO A 490 -18.85 -22.10 -8.46
N ARG A 491 -18.88 -20.90 -9.02
CA ARG A 491 -19.23 -20.65 -10.41
C ARG A 491 -18.21 -21.31 -11.35
N ASP A 492 -16.92 -21.14 -11.08
CA ASP A 492 -15.85 -21.64 -11.92
C ASP A 492 -15.79 -23.19 -11.90
N ILE A 493 -15.99 -23.82 -10.74
CA ILE A 493 -16.09 -25.28 -10.61
C ILE A 493 -17.31 -25.80 -11.37
N TYR A 494 -18.47 -25.16 -11.23
CA TYR A 494 -19.68 -25.55 -11.92
C TYR A 494 -19.52 -25.47 -13.44
N ALA A 495 -18.99 -24.35 -13.94
CA ALA A 495 -18.68 -24.14 -15.35
C ALA A 495 -17.71 -25.19 -15.89
N PHE A 496 -16.67 -25.51 -15.12
CA PHE A 496 -15.68 -26.54 -15.48
C PHE A 496 -16.34 -27.89 -15.68
N TYR A 497 -17.22 -28.34 -14.78
CA TYR A 497 -17.90 -29.62 -14.94
C TYR A 497 -18.80 -29.66 -16.16
N LEU A 498 -19.58 -28.60 -16.43
CA LEU A 498 -20.42 -28.53 -17.63
C LEU A 498 -19.57 -28.54 -18.92
N GLN A 499 -18.48 -27.81 -18.96
CA GLN A 499 -17.55 -27.78 -20.11
C GLN A 499 -16.92 -29.15 -20.40
N ARG A 500 -16.78 -30.02 -19.38
CA ARG A 500 -16.23 -31.35 -19.48
C ARG A 500 -17.28 -32.45 -19.65
N GLY A 501 -18.55 -32.09 -19.77
CA GLY A 501 -19.66 -33.03 -19.91
C GLY A 501 -19.94 -33.86 -18.65
N MET A 502 -19.54 -33.38 -17.46
CA MET A 502 -19.73 -34.03 -16.16
C MET A 502 -21.02 -33.51 -15.51
N THR A 503 -22.14 -33.59 -16.23
CA THR A 503 -23.41 -32.97 -15.85
C THR A 503 -24.00 -33.50 -14.54
N GLU A 504 -23.86 -34.77 -14.24
CA GLU A 504 -24.32 -35.35 -12.97
C GLU A 504 -23.51 -34.76 -11.80
N ARG A 505 -22.18 -34.70 -11.92
CA ARG A 505 -21.31 -34.11 -10.89
C ARG A 505 -21.58 -32.62 -10.72
N ALA A 506 -21.78 -31.88 -11.82
CA ALA A 506 -22.19 -30.48 -11.80
C ALA A 506 -23.48 -30.28 -10.99
N GLY A 507 -24.49 -31.11 -11.21
CA GLY A 507 -25.76 -31.04 -10.48
C GLY A 507 -25.62 -31.33 -8.98
N LYS A 508 -24.84 -32.34 -8.60
CA LYS A 508 -24.51 -32.61 -7.19
C LYS A 508 -23.78 -31.46 -6.53
N PHE A 509 -22.72 -30.99 -7.19
CA PHE A 509 -21.92 -29.85 -6.70
C PHE A 509 -22.76 -28.60 -6.48
N ARG A 510 -23.64 -28.26 -7.45
CA ARG A 510 -24.55 -27.10 -7.33
C ARG A 510 -25.41 -27.16 -6.06
N GLN A 511 -25.93 -28.35 -5.73
CA GLN A 511 -26.77 -28.53 -4.54
C GLN A 511 -25.99 -28.39 -3.24
N GLU A 512 -24.76 -28.94 -3.18
CA GLU A 512 -23.90 -28.85 -1.99
C GLU A 512 -23.32 -27.43 -1.80
N ALA A 513 -22.91 -26.78 -2.85
CA ALA A 513 -22.39 -25.41 -2.80
C ALA A 513 -23.46 -24.43 -2.25
N LYS A 514 -24.73 -24.58 -2.63
CA LYS A 514 -25.83 -23.77 -2.11
C LYS A 514 -26.05 -23.93 -0.59
N LYS A 515 -25.73 -25.10 -0.04
CA LYS A 515 -25.82 -25.33 1.41
C LYS A 515 -24.65 -24.73 2.17
N ALA A 516 -23.49 -24.61 1.51
CA ALA A 516 -22.24 -24.22 2.13
C ALA A 516 -22.05 -22.70 2.26
N VAL A 517 -22.77 -21.89 1.49
CA VAL A 517 -22.63 -20.42 1.48
C VAL A 517 -23.90 -19.71 1.90
N SER A 518 -23.75 -18.53 2.49
CA SER A 518 -24.85 -17.70 3.00
C SER A 518 -25.45 -16.72 1.96
N TYR A 519 -24.91 -16.67 0.75
CA TYR A 519 -25.35 -15.78 -0.33
C TYR A 519 -25.97 -16.59 -1.49
N ASP A 520 -26.78 -15.92 -2.30
CA ASP A 520 -27.51 -16.56 -3.40
C ASP A 520 -26.55 -16.89 -4.56
N LEU A 521 -26.28 -18.21 -4.73
CA LEU A 521 -25.51 -18.73 -5.85
C LEU A 521 -26.34 -18.96 -7.12
N ASP A 522 -27.69 -18.93 -7.04
CA ASP A 522 -28.55 -19.24 -8.19
C ASP A 522 -28.35 -18.27 -9.34
N TYR A 523 -28.13 -17.00 -9.04
CA TYR A 523 -27.78 -15.99 -10.03
C TYR A 523 -26.53 -16.37 -10.83
N PHE A 524 -25.48 -16.80 -10.15
CA PHE A 524 -24.21 -17.16 -10.81
C PHE A 524 -24.33 -18.46 -11.60
N PHE A 525 -25.00 -19.47 -11.04
CA PHE A 525 -25.19 -20.73 -11.74
C PHE A 525 -26.08 -20.59 -12.98
N LYS A 526 -27.10 -19.73 -12.93
CA LYS A 526 -27.94 -19.41 -14.09
C LYS A 526 -27.14 -18.80 -15.23
N GLN A 527 -26.22 -17.87 -14.93
CA GLN A 527 -25.34 -17.29 -15.95
C GLN A 527 -24.45 -18.35 -16.61
N VAL A 528 -23.96 -19.32 -15.83
CA VAL A 528 -23.16 -20.44 -16.37
C VAL A 528 -24.04 -21.36 -17.23
N ASP A 529 -25.28 -21.66 -16.81
CA ASP A 529 -26.23 -22.47 -17.62
C ASP A 529 -26.52 -21.81 -18.98
N GLU A 530 -26.60 -20.45 -19.02
CA GLU A 530 -26.84 -19.70 -20.25
C GLU A 530 -25.61 -19.69 -21.18
N ASN A 531 -24.39 -19.63 -20.63
CA ASN A 531 -23.15 -19.64 -21.42
C ASN A 531 -21.96 -20.23 -20.65
N PRO A 532 -21.84 -21.56 -20.57
CA PRO A 532 -20.74 -22.20 -19.85
C PRO A 532 -19.34 -21.83 -20.34
N LEU A 533 -19.20 -21.50 -21.64
CA LEU A 533 -17.91 -21.18 -22.26
C LEU A 533 -17.40 -19.77 -21.94
N ALA A 534 -18.26 -18.88 -21.46
CA ALA A 534 -17.86 -17.52 -21.07
C ALA A 534 -16.97 -17.51 -19.80
N TYR A 535 -16.95 -18.58 -19.04
CA TYR A 535 -16.25 -18.69 -17.75
C TYR A 535 -14.97 -19.54 -17.84
N LYS A 536 -14.15 -19.28 -18.85
CA LYS A 536 -12.76 -19.80 -18.87
C LYS A 536 -11.88 -18.86 -18.03
N ARG A 537 -11.33 -19.36 -16.93
CA ARG A 537 -10.17 -18.72 -16.31
C ARG A 537 -8.95 -18.97 -17.23
N GLU A 538 -8.38 -17.89 -17.78
CA GLU A 538 -7.11 -17.93 -18.51
C GLU A 538 -5.92 -18.21 -17.56
#